data_411246538a256d49e6db2f8052be1d0f
#
_entry.id   411246538a256d49e6db2f8052be1d0f
#
_cell.length_a   1.000
_cell.length_b   1.000
_cell.length_c   1.000
_cell.angle_alpha   90.00
_cell.angle_beta   90.00
_cell.angle_gamma   90.00
#
_symmetry.space_group_name_H-M   'P 1'
#
loop_
_entity.id
_entity.type
_entity.pdbx_description
1 polymer ?
#
loop_
_entity_poly.entity_id
_entity_poly.type
_entity_poly.pdbx_seq_one_letter_code
_entity_poly.pdbx_strand_id
1 'polypeptide(L)'
;MPRATANGIEIEYETFGDPQAPAVLLVAGLGAQMLSWDDDFCALLAGRGFLVIRFDNRDTGLSTCMDSGYALEDMANDAVGLLDALGIPAAHVVGASMGGFIAQLVALNHPERVLTLTSIMSGPNGEDQIPPTEQGSAALMAPAPATREERIQLGLWAKQQLLGPADPYDDDYERARVERAVDRAYNSAGFARQLGAVLAAGGRLERLRFLRVPTLVIHGEADILVPVENGRRVAAAVPGARLLEIEGMGHDVPRRVWSQVVDAIAIMAREAPRAERA
;
A
#
# COMPACT_ATOMS: atom_id res chain seq x y z
N MET A 1 4.60 -11.52 16.82
CA MET A 1 3.70 -11.47 15.66
C MET A 1 3.87 -12.75 14.87
N PRO A 2 2.84 -13.29 14.23
CA PRO A 2 2.94 -14.51 13.44
C PRO A 2 3.72 -14.29 12.15
N ARG A 3 4.35 -15.38 11.65
CA ARG A 3 5.04 -15.45 10.36
C ARG A 3 4.44 -16.55 9.51
N ALA A 4 4.49 -16.35 8.21
CA ALA A 4 4.11 -17.34 7.23
C ALA A 4 5.20 -17.50 6.18
N THR A 5 5.47 -18.73 5.75
CA THR A 5 6.33 -18.98 4.60
C THR A 5 5.49 -18.77 3.34
N ALA A 6 5.84 -17.78 2.54
CA ALA A 6 5.14 -17.42 1.32
C ALA A 6 6.15 -17.15 0.20
N ASN A 7 5.95 -17.71 -0.97
CA ASN A 7 6.85 -17.53 -2.13
C ASN A 7 8.34 -17.75 -1.79
N GLY A 8 8.64 -18.69 -0.88
CA GLY A 8 10.00 -19.05 -0.47
C GLY A 8 10.66 -18.11 0.55
N ILE A 9 9.94 -17.16 1.11
CA ILE A 9 10.44 -16.23 2.14
C ILE A 9 9.53 -16.25 3.37
N GLU A 10 10.03 -15.77 4.51
CA GLU A 10 9.23 -15.55 5.72
C GLU A 10 8.61 -14.15 5.68
N ILE A 11 7.30 -14.08 5.81
CA ILE A 11 6.52 -12.84 5.87
C ILE A 11 5.93 -12.68 7.26
N GLU A 12 6.22 -11.56 7.90
CA GLU A 12 5.59 -11.13 9.15
C GLU A 12 4.24 -10.47 8.85
N TYR A 13 3.19 -10.85 9.55
CA TYR A 13 1.84 -10.30 9.34
C TYR A 13 1.07 -10.14 10.65
N GLU A 14 -0.03 -9.41 10.59
CA GLU A 14 -1.03 -9.29 11.65
C GLU A 14 -2.43 -9.33 11.07
N THR A 15 -3.38 -9.76 11.91
CA THR A 15 -4.80 -9.82 11.52
C THR A 15 -5.69 -9.11 12.53
N PHE A 16 -6.78 -8.50 12.05
CA PHE A 16 -7.81 -7.83 12.84
C PHE A 16 -9.19 -8.33 12.40
N GLY A 17 -10.11 -8.48 13.32
CA GLY A 17 -11.48 -8.89 13.04
C GLY A 17 -11.72 -10.40 13.10
N ASP A 18 -12.87 -10.83 12.57
CA ASP A 18 -13.29 -12.23 12.58
C ASP A 18 -12.53 -13.04 11.52
N PRO A 19 -11.83 -14.13 11.90
CA PRO A 19 -11.14 -15.00 10.93
C PRO A 19 -12.04 -15.62 9.84
N GLN A 20 -13.36 -15.67 10.05
CA GLN A 20 -14.32 -16.19 9.08
C GLN A 20 -14.92 -15.12 8.15
N ALA A 21 -14.61 -13.84 8.41
CA ALA A 21 -15.08 -12.74 7.57
C ALA A 21 -14.31 -12.68 6.23
N PRO A 22 -14.89 -12.03 5.19
CA PRO A 22 -14.17 -11.75 3.95
C PRO A 22 -12.85 -11.02 4.21
N ALA A 23 -11.77 -11.47 3.55
CA ALA A 23 -10.44 -10.92 3.79
C ALA A 23 -10.19 -9.61 3.04
N VAL A 24 -9.54 -8.66 3.72
CA VAL A 24 -8.92 -7.47 3.13
C VAL A 24 -7.42 -7.56 3.36
N LEU A 25 -6.64 -7.59 2.27
CA LEU A 25 -5.18 -7.59 2.32
C LEU A 25 -4.65 -6.18 2.10
N LEU A 26 -3.91 -5.65 3.07
CA LEU A 26 -3.33 -4.30 3.05
C LEU A 26 -1.85 -4.36 2.66
N VAL A 27 -1.49 -3.76 1.53
CA VAL A 27 -0.12 -3.72 0.98
C VAL A 27 0.49 -2.35 1.21
N ALA A 28 1.58 -2.30 1.98
CA ALA A 28 2.26 -1.05 2.35
C ALA A 28 3.11 -0.48 1.21
N GLY A 29 3.44 0.82 1.30
CA GLY A 29 4.28 1.54 0.35
C GLY A 29 5.78 1.22 0.47
N LEU A 30 6.58 1.95 -0.31
CA LEU A 30 8.03 1.83 -0.39
C LEU A 30 8.69 2.08 0.99
N GLY A 31 9.47 1.12 1.46
CA GLY A 31 10.18 1.18 2.75
C GLY A 31 9.27 1.17 3.98
N ALA A 32 7.96 1.20 3.80
CA ALA A 32 7.00 1.22 4.88
C ALA A 32 6.77 -0.18 5.46
N GLN A 33 6.83 -0.29 6.78
CA GLN A 33 6.41 -1.48 7.49
C GLN A 33 4.87 -1.57 7.52
N MET A 34 4.33 -2.75 7.84
CA MET A 34 2.88 -2.94 8.02
C MET A 34 2.25 -1.97 9.02
N LEU A 35 3.05 -1.42 9.93
CA LEU A 35 2.63 -0.40 10.91
C LEU A 35 2.19 0.93 10.26
N SER A 36 2.49 1.15 8.97
CA SER A 36 1.95 2.30 8.22
C SER A 36 0.42 2.25 8.10
N TRP A 37 -0.15 1.06 8.09
CA TRP A 37 -1.56 0.81 8.32
C TRP A 37 -1.81 0.79 9.82
N ASP A 38 -2.23 1.91 10.38
CA ASP A 38 -2.43 2.12 11.81
C ASP A 38 -3.37 1.07 12.43
N ASP A 39 -3.15 0.74 13.70
CA ASP A 39 -3.95 -0.25 14.43
C ASP A 39 -5.44 0.15 14.45
N ASP A 40 -5.73 1.45 14.68
CA ASP A 40 -7.09 1.98 14.69
C ASP A 40 -7.73 1.98 13.28
N PHE A 41 -6.96 2.25 12.22
CA PHE A 41 -7.44 2.11 10.84
C PHE A 41 -7.83 0.67 10.53
N CYS A 42 -6.98 -0.29 10.90
CA CYS A 42 -7.26 -1.72 10.74
C CYS A 42 -8.51 -2.14 11.55
N ALA A 43 -8.64 -1.65 12.79
CA ALA A 43 -9.80 -1.91 13.62
C ALA A 43 -11.10 -1.31 13.05
N LEU A 44 -11.04 -0.09 12.49
CA LEU A 44 -12.18 0.52 11.80
C LEU A 44 -12.64 -0.32 10.60
N LEU A 45 -11.70 -0.82 9.79
CA LEU A 45 -12.00 -1.66 8.64
C LEU A 45 -12.55 -3.03 9.08
N ALA A 46 -11.95 -3.64 10.11
CA ALA A 46 -12.47 -4.87 10.72
C ALA A 46 -13.89 -4.68 11.28
N GLY A 47 -14.18 -3.52 11.86
CA GLY A 47 -15.53 -3.14 12.32
C GLY A 47 -16.57 -3.03 11.20
N ARG A 48 -16.15 -3.00 9.93
CA ARG A 48 -17.05 -3.11 8.75
C ARG A 48 -17.38 -4.55 8.36
N GLY A 49 -16.86 -5.54 9.10
CA GLY A 49 -17.14 -6.98 8.91
C GLY A 49 -16.10 -7.69 8.05
N PHE A 50 -14.84 -7.27 8.10
CA PHE A 50 -13.73 -7.88 7.37
C PHE A 50 -12.70 -8.54 8.31
N LEU A 51 -12.03 -9.59 7.80
CA LEU A 51 -10.74 -10.04 8.28
C LEU A 51 -9.68 -9.14 7.62
N VAL A 52 -9.08 -8.23 8.35
CA VAL A 52 -8.04 -7.34 7.84
C VAL A 52 -6.68 -7.97 8.08
N ILE A 53 -5.85 -8.04 7.03
CA ILE A 53 -4.51 -8.59 7.06
C ILE A 53 -3.56 -7.49 6.61
N ARG A 54 -2.59 -7.13 7.46
CA ARG A 54 -1.44 -6.28 7.09
C ARG A 54 -0.16 -7.08 7.23
N PHE A 55 0.82 -6.80 6.41
CA PHE A 55 2.08 -7.54 6.41
C PHE A 55 3.26 -6.64 6.03
N ASP A 56 4.45 -7.03 6.46
CA ASP A 56 5.70 -6.44 6.01
C ASP A 56 6.07 -7.01 4.64
N ASN A 57 6.22 -6.15 3.64
CA ASN A 57 6.80 -6.56 2.37
C ASN A 57 8.21 -7.13 2.57
N ARG A 58 8.72 -7.96 1.61
CA ARG A 58 10.13 -8.33 1.61
C ARG A 58 11.01 -7.09 1.81
N ASP A 59 12.10 -7.23 2.54
CA ASP A 59 13.03 -6.14 2.87
C ASP A 59 12.52 -5.07 3.85
N THR A 60 11.31 -5.20 4.39
CA THR A 60 10.80 -4.28 5.41
C THR A 60 10.42 -5.01 6.69
N GLY A 61 10.45 -4.29 7.79
CA GLY A 61 10.02 -4.78 9.09
C GLY A 61 10.74 -6.04 9.51
N LEU A 62 9.97 -7.08 9.83
CA LEU A 62 10.47 -8.37 10.30
C LEU A 62 10.33 -9.49 9.25
N SER A 63 9.92 -9.15 8.03
CA SER A 63 9.96 -10.07 6.89
C SER A 63 11.39 -10.28 6.40
N THR A 64 11.60 -11.31 5.57
CA THR A 64 12.92 -11.67 5.04
C THR A 64 13.61 -10.49 4.36
N CYS A 65 14.85 -10.22 4.76
CA CYS A 65 15.77 -9.34 4.07
C CYS A 65 16.44 -10.11 2.91
N MET A 66 16.39 -9.53 1.71
CA MET A 66 16.94 -10.16 0.51
C MET A 66 18.42 -9.83 0.32
N ASP A 67 19.15 -10.75 -0.30
CA ASP A 67 20.57 -10.56 -0.63
C ASP A 67 20.79 -9.99 -2.05
N SER A 68 19.76 -10.01 -2.89
CA SER A 68 19.78 -9.57 -4.29
C SER A 68 18.55 -8.76 -4.66
N GLY A 69 18.62 -8.08 -5.82
CA GLY A 69 17.46 -7.38 -6.40
C GLY A 69 16.35 -8.34 -6.82
N TYR A 70 15.17 -7.80 -6.98
CA TYR A 70 13.94 -8.50 -7.37
C TYR A 70 13.02 -7.55 -8.14
N ALA A 71 11.95 -8.09 -8.72
CA ALA A 71 10.95 -7.31 -9.43
C ALA A 71 9.73 -7.01 -8.53
N LEU A 72 8.89 -6.06 -8.95
CA LEU A 72 7.60 -5.83 -8.28
C LEU A 72 6.67 -7.05 -8.38
N GLU A 73 6.80 -7.83 -9.44
CA GLU A 73 6.10 -9.10 -9.64
C GLU A 73 6.41 -10.13 -8.54
N ASP A 74 7.64 -10.16 -8.04
CA ASP A 74 8.01 -11.03 -6.91
C ASP A 74 7.26 -10.61 -5.64
N MET A 75 7.09 -9.29 -5.43
CA MET A 75 6.32 -8.77 -4.29
C MET A 75 4.82 -9.05 -4.44
N ALA A 76 4.29 -9.04 -5.66
CA ALA A 76 2.92 -9.45 -5.94
C ALA A 76 2.72 -10.96 -5.66
N ASN A 77 3.68 -11.79 -6.03
CA ASN A 77 3.67 -13.22 -5.73
C ASN A 77 3.79 -13.50 -4.21
N ASP A 78 4.52 -12.66 -3.46
CA ASP A 78 4.56 -12.74 -1.99
C ASP A 78 3.19 -12.50 -1.38
N ALA A 79 2.46 -11.48 -1.86
CA ALA A 79 1.12 -11.16 -1.38
C ALA A 79 0.14 -12.32 -1.65
N VAL A 80 0.21 -12.95 -2.82
CA VAL A 80 -0.59 -14.14 -3.16
C VAL A 80 -0.15 -15.34 -2.31
N GLY A 81 1.16 -15.57 -2.16
CA GLY A 81 1.70 -16.64 -1.32
C GLY A 81 1.31 -16.51 0.15
N LEU A 82 1.17 -15.27 0.66
CA LEU A 82 0.65 -15.05 2.01
C LEU A 82 -0.83 -15.49 2.11
N LEU A 83 -1.66 -15.16 1.11
CA LEU A 83 -3.05 -15.65 1.08
C LEU A 83 -3.10 -17.18 1.04
N ASP A 84 -2.21 -17.84 0.29
CA ASP A 84 -2.10 -19.31 0.23
C ASP A 84 -1.76 -19.89 1.60
N ALA A 85 -0.73 -19.35 2.25
CA ALA A 85 -0.29 -19.79 3.56
C ALA A 85 -1.36 -19.64 4.65
N LEU A 86 -2.27 -18.66 4.47
CA LEU A 86 -3.41 -18.40 5.37
C LEU A 86 -4.68 -19.18 4.97
N GLY A 87 -4.65 -19.94 3.87
CA GLY A 87 -5.82 -20.67 3.37
C GLY A 87 -6.93 -19.76 2.84
N ILE A 88 -6.60 -18.55 2.38
CA ILE A 88 -7.55 -17.55 1.88
C ILE A 88 -7.59 -17.63 0.35
N PRO A 89 -8.70 -18.08 -0.26
CA PRO A 89 -8.78 -18.30 -1.70
C PRO A 89 -8.74 -16.98 -2.50
N ALA A 90 -9.35 -15.91 -1.98
CA ALA A 90 -9.35 -14.58 -2.60
C ALA A 90 -9.60 -13.50 -1.54
N ALA A 91 -9.11 -12.29 -1.79
CA ALA A 91 -9.24 -11.15 -0.89
C ALA A 91 -9.58 -9.85 -1.63
N HIS A 92 -10.10 -8.87 -0.89
CA HIS A 92 -10.11 -7.47 -1.31
C HIS A 92 -8.69 -6.94 -1.13
N VAL A 93 -8.00 -6.59 -2.22
CA VAL A 93 -6.60 -6.15 -2.16
C VAL A 93 -6.54 -4.63 -2.16
N VAL A 94 -5.95 -4.06 -1.12
CA VAL A 94 -5.81 -2.61 -0.92
C VAL A 94 -4.33 -2.28 -0.84
N GLY A 95 -3.83 -1.45 -1.73
CA GLY A 95 -2.42 -1.05 -1.75
C GLY A 95 -2.26 0.45 -1.78
N ALA A 96 -1.31 0.97 -0.99
CA ALA A 96 -0.96 2.38 -0.94
C ALA A 96 0.41 2.64 -1.56
N SER A 97 0.54 3.66 -2.42
CA SER A 97 1.79 4.05 -3.09
C SER A 97 2.41 2.87 -3.86
N MET A 98 3.64 2.45 -3.58
CA MET A 98 4.23 1.21 -4.14
C MET A 98 3.31 -0.01 -3.90
N GLY A 99 2.64 -0.07 -2.74
CA GLY A 99 1.65 -1.12 -2.48
C GLY A 99 0.50 -1.13 -3.48
N GLY A 100 0.11 0.03 -4.02
CA GLY A 100 -0.86 0.13 -5.11
C GLY A 100 -0.32 -0.43 -6.43
N PHE A 101 0.99 -0.25 -6.74
CA PHE A 101 1.63 -0.91 -7.88
C PHE A 101 1.59 -2.43 -7.73
N ILE A 102 1.90 -2.94 -6.52
CA ILE A 102 1.86 -4.36 -6.20
C ILE A 102 0.42 -4.89 -6.31
N ALA A 103 -0.55 -4.20 -5.72
CA ALA A 103 -1.97 -4.60 -5.78
C ALA A 103 -2.51 -4.66 -7.22
N GLN A 104 -2.11 -3.72 -8.09
CA GLN A 104 -2.43 -3.77 -9.52
C GLN A 104 -1.81 -5.01 -10.18
N LEU A 105 -0.56 -5.36 -9.85
CA LEU A 105 0.10 -6.56 -10.39
C LEU A 105 -0.58 -7.85 -9.90
N VAL A 106 -1.00 -7.91 -8.62
CA VAL A 106 -1.81 -9.03 -8.12
C VAL A 106 -3.10 -9.17 -8.93
N ALA A 107 -3.82 -8.06 -9.15
CA ALA A 107 -5.07 -8.09 -9.91
C ALA A 107 -4.89 -8.44 -11.41
N LEU A 108 -3.75 -8.07 -12.01
CA LEU A 108 -3.43 -8.36 -13.41
C LEU A 108 -2.91 -9.77 -13.64
N ASN A 109 -2.15 -10.31 -12.69
CA ASN A 109 -1.48 -11.60 -12.84
C ASN A 109 -2.27 -12.75 -12.18
N HIS A 110 -3.08 -12.44 -11.17
CA HIS A 110 -3.86 -13.40 -10.37
C HIS A 110 -5.30 -12.90 -10.14
N PRO A 111 -6.05 -12.57 -11.20
CA PRO A 111 -7.38 -11.95 -11.07
C PRO A 111 -8.37 -12.79 -10.26
N GLU A 112 -8.21 -14.13 -10.25
CA GLU A 112 -9.03 -15.07 -9.47
C GLU A 112 -8.78 -14.96 -7.96
N ARG A 113 -7.68 -14.31 -7.55
CA ARG A 113 -7.31 -14.10 -6.15
C ARG A 113 -7.79 -12.75 -5.61
N VAL A 114 -8.39 -11.89 -6.47
CA VAL A 114 -8.75 -10.52 -6.14
C VAL A 114 -10.25 -10.30 -6.29
N LEU A 115 -10.94 -10.12 -5.16
CA LEU A 115 -12.36 -9.78 -5.15
C LEU A 115 -12.61 -8.33 -5.58
N THR A 116 -11.79 -7.40 -5.08
CA THR A 116 -11.74 -5.99 -5.49
C THR A 116 -10.33 -5.47 -5.39
N LEU A 117 -9.98 -4.53 -6.24
CA LEU A 117 -8.73 -3.76 -6.16
C LEU A 117 -9.02 -2.36 -5.62
N THR A 118 -8.30 -1.94 -4.58
CA THR A 118 -8.24 -0.53 -4.17
C THR A 118 -6.80 -0.03 -4.28
N SER A 119 -6.60 0.99 -5.12
CA SER A 119 -5.30 1.64 -5.37
C SER A 119 -5.32 3.03 -4.76
N ILE A 120 -4.55 3.25 -3.68
CA ILE A 120 -4.51 4.50 -2.92
C ILE A 120 -3.20 5.24 -3.23
N MET A 121 -3.26 6.55 -3.55
CA MET A 121 -2.10 7.43 -3.82
C MET A 121 -1.03 6.74 -4.66
N SER A 122 -1.44 6.10 -5.76
CA SER A 122 -0.61 5.28 -6.64
C SER A 122 -0.88 5.62 -8.11
N GLY A 123 -0.14 4.99 -9.02
CA GLY A 123 -0.23 5.31 -10.44
C GLY A 123 0.01 4.10 -11.34
N PRO A 124 0.21 4.32 -12.66
CA PRO A 124 0.45 3.25 -13.62
C PRO A 124 1.89 2.75 -13.66
N ASN A 125 2.83 3.46 -13.03
CA ASN A 125 4.28 3.23 -13.02
C ASN A 125 4.97 3.37 -14.40
N GLY A 126 6.31 3.25 -14.40
CA GLY A 126 7.15 3.30 -15.61
C GLY A 126 6.93 4.56 -16.43
N GLU A 127 6.95 4.42 -17.76
CA GLU A 127 6.76 5.50 -18.73
C GLU A 127 5.38 6.14 -18.69
N ASP A 128 4.41 5.45 -18.11
CA ASP A 128 3.05 5.97 -17.96
C ASP A 128 2.90 6.89 -16.73
N GLN A 129 3.91 6.94 -15.85
CA GLN A 129 3.87 7.68 -14.60
C GLN A 129 4.20 9.16 -14.80
N ILE A 130 3.34 10.05 -14.25
CA ILE A 130 3.73 11.45 -14.07
C ILE A 130 4.71 11.51 -12.89
N PRO A 131 5.90 12.11 -13.07
CA PRO A 131 6.92 12.15 -12.04
C PRO A 131 6.48 12.97 -10.82
N PRO A 132 7.10 12.75 -9.65
CA PRO A 132 6.91 13.58 -8.47
C PRO A 132 7.32 15.02 -8.72
N THR A 133 6.81 15.93 -7.89
CA THR A 133 7.34 17.31 -7.83
C THR A 133 8.78 17.30 -7.31
N GLU A 134 9.48 18.43 -7.44
CA GLU A 134 10.82 18.59 -6.87
C GLU A 134 10.84 18.29 -5.36
N GLN A 135 9.87 18.83 -4.62
CA GLN A 135 9.72 18.58 -3.17
C GLN A 135 9.42 17.10 -2.87
N GLY A 136 8.54 16.44 -3.63
CA GLY A 136 8.24 15.03 -3.50
C GLY A 136 9.47 14.16 -3.80
N SER A 137 10.24 14.51 -4.84
CA SER A 137 11.50 13.84 -5.17
C SER A 137 12.53 13.98 -4.05
N ALA A 138 12.66 15.18 -3.43
CA ALA A 138 13.56 15.40 -2.31
C ALA A 138 13.18 14.53 -1.09
N ALA A 139 11.88 14.39 -0.79
CA ALA A 139 11.41 13.52 0.29
C ALA A 139 11.75 12.05 0.04
N LEU A 140 11.62 11.58 -1.21
CA LEU A 140 11.92 10.21 -1.60
C LEU A 140 13.42 9.89 -1.59
N MET A 141 14.25 10.82 -2.04
CA MET A 141 15.69 10.63 -2.30
C MET A 141 16.58 11.13 -1.17
N ALA A 142 16.00 11.38 0.01
CA ALA A 142 16.79 11.81 1.18
C ALA A 142 17.87 10.77 1.54
N PRO A 143 19.08 11.21 1.93
CA PRO A 143 20.17 10.30 2.27
C PRO A 143 19.79 9.36 3.42
N ALA A 144 20.26 8.10 3.35
CA ALA A 144 20.01 7.11 4.38
C ALA A 144 20.67 7.56 5.71
N PRO A 145 19.89 7.67 6.81
CA PRO A 145 20.39 8.09 8.10
C PRO A 145 21.24 6.99 8.77
N ALA A 146 22.28 7.40 9.50
CA ALA A 146 23.20 6.49 10.15
C ALA A 146 22.72 6.10 11.56
N THR A 147 22.18 7.05 12.33
CA THR A 147 21.81 6.86 13.74
C THR A 147 20.29 6.69 13.90
N ARG A 148 19.88 6.15 15.07
CA ARG A 148 18.45 6.07 15.44
C ARG A 148 17.79 7.44 15.40
N GLU A 149 18.43 8.45 15.97
CA GLU A 149 17.85 9.79 16.04
C GLU A 149 17.69 10.41 14.64
N GLU A 150 18.68 10.26 13.76
CA GLU A 150 18.59 10.72 12.38
C GLU A 150 17.45 10.02 11.62
N ARG A 151 17.19 8.73 11.90
CA ARG A 151 16.06 7.98 11.33
C ARG A 151 14.73 8.57 11.74
N ILE A 152 14.61 8.91 13.04
CA ILE A 152 13.39 9.54 13.58
C ILE A 152 13.21 10.91 12.93
N GLN A 153 14.24 11.75 12.90
CA GLN A 153 14.16 13.08 12.31
C GLN A 153 13.81 13.03 10.82
N LEU A 154 14.41 12.11 10.06
CA LEU A 154 14.06 11.91 8.66
C LEU A 154 12.61 11.46 8.48
N GLY A 155 12.14 10.52 9.31
CA GLY A 155 10.76 10.05 9.29
C GLY A 155 9.74 11.16 9.56
N LEU A 156 9.99 11.98 10.58
CA LEU A 156 9.15 13.12 10.92
C LEU A 156 9.16 14.18 9.81
N TRP A 157 10.34 14.51 9.29
CA TRP A 157 10.48 15.45 8.19
C TRP A 157 9.72 14.95 6.93
N ALA A 158 9.90 13.70 6.54
CA ALA A 158 9.19 13.13 5.40
C ALA A 158 7.67 13.17 5.60
N LYS A 159 7.17 12.86 6.79
CA LYS A 159 5.75 12.99 7.13
C LYS A 159 5.24 14.42 6.92
N GLN A 160 5.96 15.43 7.42
CA GLN A 160 5.60 16.84 7.23
C GLN A 160 5.57 17.25 5.75
N GLN A 161 6.50 16.72 4.93
CA GLN A 161 6.53 17.03 3.50
C GLN A 161 5.36 16.38 2.74
N LEU A 162 4.97 15.17 3.13
CA LEU A 162 4.00 14.35 2.40
C LEU A 162 2.55 14.53 2.89
N LEU A 163 2.37 15.08 4.09
CA LEU A 163 1.06 15.42 4.61
C LEU A 163 0.42 16.55 3.79
N GLY A 164 -0.87 16.43 3.52
CA GLY A 164 -1.60 17.44 2.75
C GLY A 164 -1.92 18.70 3.55
N PRO A 165 -2.20 19.83 2.88
CA PRO A 165 -2.46 21.12 3.54
C PRO A 165 -3.73 21.15 4.40
N ALA A 166 -4.66 20.20 4.20
CA ALA A 166 -5.87 20.09 5.04
C ALA A 166 -5.67 19.24 6.30
N ASP A 167 -4.50 18.65 6.46
CA ASP A 167 -4.23 17.71 7.54
C ASP A 167 -3.33 18.35 8.61
N PRO A 168 -3.84 18.54 9.84
CA PRO A 168 -3.02 19.08 10.91
C PRO A 168 -1.89 18.09 11.26
N TYR A 169 -0.67 18.60 11.36
CA TYR A 169 0.46 17.81 11.83
C TYR A 169 0.40 17.69 13.36
N ASP A 170 0.29 16.45 13.84
CA ASP A 170 0.31 16.11 15.27
C ASP A 170 1.69 15.52 15.61
N ASP A 171 2.58 16.35 16.17
CA ASP A 171 3.97 15.97 16.44
C ASP A 171 4.08 14.76 17.38
N ASP A 172 3.28 14.73 18.46
CA ASP A 172 3.33 13.64 19.44
C ASP A 172 2.86 12.30 18.81
N TYR A 173 1.80 12.34 18.02
CA TYR A 173 1.28 11.17 17.33
C TYR A 173 2.26 10.65 16.26
N GLU A 174 2.77 11.54 15.40
CA GLU A 174 3.69 11.12 14.35
C GLU A 174 5.03 10.66 14.92
N ARG A 175 5.53 11.31 15.99
CA ARG A 175 6.73 10.89 16.68
C ARG A 175 6.59 9.48 17.24
N ALA A 176 5.50 9.18 17.94
CA ALA A 176 5.25 7.85 18.50
C ALA A 176 5.22 6.76 17.40
N ARG A 177 4.61 7.06 16.25
CA ARG A 177 4.55 6.13 15.10
C ARG A 177 5.93 5.90 14.49
N VAL A 178 6.68 6.96 14.25
CA VAL A 178 8.03 6.90 13.65
C VAL A 178 8.98 6.16 14.58
N GLU A 179 8.98 6.47 15.88
CA GLU A 179 9.81 5.79 16.88
C GLU A 179 9.47 4.30 16.95
N ARG A 180 8.18 3.93 17.01
CA ARG A 180 7.73 2.54 16.98
C ARG A 180 8.26 1.79 15.74
N ALA A 181 8.23 2.42 14.57
CA ALA A 181 8.71 1.81 13.33
C ALA A 181 10.25 1.67 13.32
N VAL A 182 10.98 2.72 13.73
CA VAL A 182 12.45 2.74 13.80
C VAL A 182 12.97 1.70 14.79
N ASP A 183 12.34 1.59 15.97
CA ASP A 183 12.74 0.64 17.01
C ASP A 183 12.42 -0.81 16.64
N ARG A 184 11.37 -1.03 15.80
CA ARG A 184 11.00 -2.35 15.35
C ARG A 184 11.98 -2.94 14.34
N ALA A 185 12.34 -2.19 13.32
CA ALA A 185 13.30 -2.62 12.29
C ALA A 185 13.74 -1.46 11.39
N TYR A 186 14.96 -1.56 10.85
CA TYR A 186 15.48 -0.65 9.84
C TYR A 186 16.38 -1.39 8.84
N ASN A 187 16.08 -1.25 7.54
CA ASN A 187 16.85 -1.87 6.47
C ASN A 187 17.00 -0.90 5.28
N SER A 188 18.07 -0.10 5.30
CA SER A 188 18.35 0.86 4.21
C SER A 188 18.64 0.18 2.86
N ALA A 189 19.30 -0.97 2.89
CA ALA A 189 19.56 -1.75 1.67
C ALA A 189 18.25 -2.30 1.07
N GLY A 190 17.27 -2.66 1.92
CA GLY A 190 15.94 -3.07 1.49
C GLY A 190 15.18 -1.95 0.80
N PHE A 191 15.23 -0.73 1.35
CA PHE A 191 14.64 0.43 0.69
C PHE A 191 15.20 0.63 -0.72
N ALA A 192 16.54 0.54 -0.88
CA ALA A 192 17.19 0.70 -2.17
C ALA A 192 16.77 -0.39 -3.18
N ARG A 193 16.62 -1.66 -2.73
CA ARG A 193 16.16 -2.76 -3.59
C ARG A 193 14.70 -2.59 -4.02
N GLN A 194 13.83 -2.20 -3.09
CA GLN A 194 12.42 -1.90 -3.43
C GLN A 194 12.32 -0.73 -4.42
N LEU A 195 13.07 0.35 -4.20
CA LEU A 195 13.13 1.48 -5.13
C LEU A 195 13.65 1.03 -6.50
N GLY A 196 14.68 0.19 -6.54
CA GLY A 196 15.19 -0.41 -7.77
C GLY A 196 14.12 -1.21 -8.51
N ALA A 197 13.31 -2.01 -7.80
CA ALA A 197 12.19 -2.75 -8.38
C ALA A 197 11.11 -1.83 -8.95
N VAL A 198 10.78 -0.73 -8.24
CA VAL A 198 9.84 0.29 -8.74
C VAL A 198 10.33 0.95 -10.02
N LEU A 199 11.61 1.37 -10.04
CA LEU A 199 12.20 2.07 -11.19
C LEU A 199 12.41 1.16 -12.40
N ALA A 200 12.64 -0.14 -12.18
CA ALA A 200 12.80 -1.12 -13.26
C ALA A 200 11.47 -1.59 -13.86
N ALA A 201 10.37 -1.45 -13.14
CA ALA A 201 9.06 -1.89 -13.60
C ALA A 201 8.50 -0.92 -14.66
N GLY A 202 8.03 -1.47 -15.78
CA GLY A 202 7.41 -0.72 -16.87
C GLY A 202 6.02 -0.17 -16.53
N GLY A 203 5.50 0.67 -17.45
CA GLY A 203 4.13 1.16 -17.41
C GLY A 203 3.10 0.04 -17.61
N ARG A 204 1.90 0.25 -17.09
CA ARG A 204 0.87 -0.79 -17.15
C ARG A 204 -0.51 -0.32 -17.60
N LEU A 205 -0.64 0.93 -18.11
CA LEU A 205 -1.93 1.46 -18.57
C LEU A 205 -2.60 0.55 -19.60
N GLU A 206 -1.83 0.03 -20.57
CA GLU A 206 -2.38 -0.87 -21.59
C GLU A 206 -2.94 -2.16 -20.98
N ARG A 207 -2.26 -2.74 -20.00
CA ARG A 207 -2.72 -3.94 -19.30
C ARG A 207 -3.96 -3.66 -18.44
N LEU A 208 -4.02 -2.50 -17.78
CA LEU A 208 -5.14 -2.08 -16.95
C LEU A 208 -6.45 -1.94 -17.73
N ARG A 209 -6.42 -1.66 -19.04
CA ARG A 209 -7.62 -1.63 -19.91
C ARG A 209 -8.34 -2.97 -20.00
N PHE A 210 -7.64 -4.05 -19.73
CA PHE A 210 -8.22 -5.40 -19.77
C PHE A 210 -8.61 -5.93 -18.38
N LEU A 211 -8.33 -5.18 -17.31
CA LEU A 211 -8.69 -5.58 -15.96
C LEU A 211 -10.22 -5.64 -15.81
N ARG A 212 -10.71 -6.75 -15.20
CA ARG A 212 -12.14 -6.97 -14.96
C ARG A 212 -12.50 -6.97 -13.48
N VAL A 213 -11.49 -6.89 -12.61
CA VAL A 213 -11.68 -6.81 -11.17
C VAL A 213 -12.29 -5.45 -10.82
N PRO A 214 -13.40 -5.40 -10.03
CA PRO A 214 -13.96 -4.15 -9.58
C PRO A 214 -12.91 -3.29 -8.88
N THR A 215 -12.71 -2.06 -9.34
CA THR A 215 -11.56 -1.25 -8.94
C THR A 215 -12.00 0.09 -8.37
N LEU A 216 -11.41 0.44 -7.22
CA LEU A 216 -11.49 1.75 -6.58
C LEU A 216 -10.10 2.42 -6.61
N VAL A 217 -10.05 3.64 -7.09
CA VAL A 217 -8.86 4.49 -6.98
C VAL A 217 -9.17 5.58 -5.95
N ILE A 218 -8.29 5.76 -4.96
CA ILE A 218 -8.37 6.83 -3.95
C ILE A 218 -7.11 7.67 -4.07
N HIS A 219 -7.26 9.00 -4.18
CA HIS A 219 -6.09 9.86 -4.35
C HIS A 219 -6.30 11.22 -3.68
N GLY A 220 -5.23 11.72 -3.05
CA GLY A 220 -5.21 13.08 -2.52
C GLY A 220 -4.92 14.11 -3.62
N GLU A 221 -5.70 15.19 -3.66
CA GLU A 221 -5.50 16.25 -4.68
C GLU A 221 -4.20 17.01 -4.49
N ALA A 222 -3.66 17.01 -3.26
CA ALA A 222 -2.41 17.68 -2.90
C ALA A 222 -1.19 16.74 -2.84
N ASP A 223 -1.27 15.56 -3.44
CA ASP A 223 -0.16 14.60 -3.46
C ASP A 223 0.98 15.11 -4.34
N ILE A 224 2.11 15.42 -3.71
CA ILE A 224 3.33 15.91 -4.37
C ILE A 224 4.30 14.82 -4.79
N LEU A 225 4.15 13.60 -4.23
CA LEU A 225 5.01 12.45 -4.53
C LEU A 225 4.48 11.62 -5.69
N VAL A 226 3.19 11.36 -5.70
CA VAL A 226 2.49 10.74 -6.82
C VAL A 226 1.34 11.66 -7.22
N PRO A 227 1.55 12.63 -8.12
CA PRO A 227 0.51 13.59 -8.51
C PRO A 227 -0.83 12.92 -8.84
N VAL A 228 -1.95 13.53 -8.42
CA VAL A 228 -3.31 12.98 -8.53
C VAL A 228 -3.68 12.52 -9.94
N GLU A 229 -3.09 13.14 -10.97
CA GLU A 229 -3.24 12.75 -12.37
C GLU A 229 -2.85 11.29 -12.64
N ASN A 230 -1.95 10.71 -11.83
CA ASN A 230 -1.60 9.29 -11.91
C ASN A 230 -2.78 8.41 -11.51
N GLY A 231 -3.48 8.75 -10.44
CA GLY A 231 -4.71 8.08 -10.04
C GLY A 231 -5.82 8.22 -11.08
N ARG A 232 -5.98 9.43 -11.64
CA ARG A 232 -6.93 9.69 -12.75
C ARG A 232 -6.64 8.83 -13.97
N ARG A 233 -5.37 8.65 -14.34
CA ARG A 233 -4.94 7.76 -15.44
C ARG A 233 -5.30 6.31 -15.17
N VAL A 234 -5.05 5.81 -13.95
CA VAL A 234 -5.45 4.44 -13.56
C VAL A 234 -6.97 4.28 -13.62
N ALA A 235 -7.73 5.20 -13.03
CA ALA A 235 -9.18 5.15 -13.04
C ALA A 235 -9.77 5.21 -14.47
N ALA A 236 -9.19 6.03 -15.34
CA ALA A 236 -9.62 6.13 -16.74
C ALA A 236 -9.27 4.88 -17.56
N ALA A 237 -8.19 4.17 -17.23
CA ALA A 237 -7.76 2.98 -17.93
C ALA A 237 -8.59 1.74 -17.56
N VAL A 238 -8.95 1.58 -16.28
CA VAL A 238 -9.68 0.38 -15.82
C VAL A 238 -11.18 0.52 -16.11
N PRO A 239 -11.78 -0.40 -16.87
CA PRO A 239 -13.21 -0.35 -17.18
C PRO A 239 -14.07 -0.40 -15.92
N GLY A 240 -14.92 0.60 -15.73
CA GLY A 240 -15.84 0.69 -14.59
C GLY A 240 -15.17 1.04 -13.25
N ALA A 241 -13.93 1.46 -13.25
CA ALA A 241 -13.28 1.93 -12.02
C ALA A 241 -13.99 3.16 -11.44
N ARG A 242 -14.00 3.23 -10.11
CA ARG A 242 -14.43 4.41 -9.36
C ARG A 242 -13.22 5.21 -8.91
N LEU A 243 -13.35 6.53 -8.94
CA LEU A 243 -12.31 7.45 -8.45
C LEU A 243 -12.88 8.24 -7.27
N LEU A 244 -12.15 8.24 -6.16
CA LEU A 244 -12.38 9.09 -5.00
C LEU A 244 -11.17 10.02 -4.84
N GLU A 245 -11.35 11.27 -5.23
CA GLU A 245 -10.39 12.33 -4.96
C GLU A 245 -10.71 12.97 -3.61
N ILE A 246 -9.67 13.23 -2.81
CA ILE A 246 -9.83 13.78 -1.46
C ILE A 246 -9.13 15.13 -1.41
N GLU A 247 -9.92 16.18 -1.26
CA GLU A 247 -9.44 17.56 -1.17
C GLU A 247 -8.45 17.72 -0.02
N GLY A 248 -7.32 18.35 -0.33
CA GLY A 248 -6.27 18.69 0.63
C GLY A 248 -5.50 17.50 1.22
N MET A 249 -5.78 16.27 0.84
CA MET A 249 -4.98 15.10 1.20
C MET A 249 -3.71 15.06 0.36
N GLY A 250 -2.56 14.83 1.00
CA GLY A 250 -1.26 14.62 0.37
C GLY A 250 -0.96 13.14 0.11
N HIS A 251 0.33 12.77 0.19
CA HIS A 251 0.79 11.39 0.05
C HIS A 251 0.79 10.66 1.40
N ASP A 252 -0.34 10.65 2.07
CA ASP A 252 -0.61 9.92 3.31
C ASP A 252 -2.10 9.59 3.39
N VAL A 253 -2.48 8.69 4.31
CA VAL A 253 -3.88 8.43 4.68
C VAL A 253 -4.08 8.92 6.12
N PRO A 254 -4.31 10.24 6.32
CA PRO A 254 -4.41 10.84 7.64
C PRO A 254 -5.72 10.48 8.34
N ARG A 255 -5.73 10.58 9.69
CA ARG A 255 -6.89 10.22 10.52
C ARG A 255 -8.20 10.87 10.08
N ARG A 256 -8.12 12.12 9.60
CA ARG A 256 -9.27 12.88 9.10
C ARG A 256 -10.09 12.12 8.04
N VAL A 257 -9.42 11.35 7.18
CA VAL A 257 -10.04 10.67 6.04
C VAL A 257 -10.31 9.18 6.28
N TRP A 258 -9.90 8.62 7.42
CA TRP A 258 -10.02 7.18 7.67
C TRP A 258 -11.45 6.65 7.48
N SER A 259 -12.46 7.31 8.07
CA SER A 259 -13.85 6.87 7.91
C SER A 259 -14.27 6.87 6.44
N GLN A 260 -13.92 7.93 5.68
CA GLN A 260 -14.26 8.06 4.27
C GLN A 260 -13.57 6.96 3.44
N VAL A 261 -12.29 6.69 3.68
CA VAL A 261 -11.51 5.65 2.97
C VAL A 261 -12.05 4.26 3.31
N VAL A 262 -12.26 3.97 4.59
CA VAL A 262 -12.81 2.70 5.07
C VAL A 262 -14.20 2.44 4.50
N ASP A 263 -15.08 3.44 4.51
CA ASP A 263 -16.42 3.31 3.95
C ASP A 263 -16.39 3.08 2.44
N ALA A 264 -15.53 3.77 1.71
CA ALA A 264 -15.37 3.58 0.26
C ALA A 264 -14.89 2.14 -0.07
N ILE A 265 -13.90 1.63 0.67
CA ILE A 265 -13.43 0.23 0.54
C ILE A 265 -14.58 -0.74 0.85
N ALA A 266 -15.29 -0.53 1.96
CA ALA A 266 -16.38 -1.41 2.37
C ALA A 266 -17.56 -1.42 1.39
N ILE A 267 -17.90 -0.27 0.81
CA ILE A 267 -18.94 -0.17 -0.23
C ILE A 267 -18.52 -0.94 -1.47
N MET A 268 -17.29 -0.72 -1.98
CA MET A 268 -16.75 -1.44 -3.13
C MET A 268 -16.79 -2.95 -2.89
N ALA A 269 -16.36 -3.40 -1.70
CA ALA A 269 -16.33 -4.81 -1.36
C ALA A 269 -17.73 -5.46 -1.31
N ARG A 270 -18.74 -4.75 -0.82
CA ARG A 270 -20.13 -5.26 -0.74
C ARG A 270 -20.84 -5.31 -2.09
N GLU A 271 -20.48 -4.43 -3.01
CA GLU A 271 -21.06 -4.35 -4.35
C GLU A 271 -20.36 -5.26 -5.35
N ALA A 272 -19.18 -5.81 -4.99
CA ALA A 272 -18.48 -6.77 -5.83
C ALA A 272 -19.33 -8.03 -6.03
N PRO A 273 -19.36 -8.62 -7.24
CA PRO A 273 -19.98 -9.91 -7.47
C PRO A 273 -19.43 -10.92 -6.45
N ARG A 274 -20.32 -11.60 -5.73
CA ARG A 274 -19.90 -12.70 -4.85
C ARG A 274 -19.27 -13.78 -5.72
N ALA A 275 -18.02 -14.17 -5.41
CA ALA A 275 -17.47 -15.37 -6.00
C ALA A 275 -18.46 -16.52 -5.70
N GLU A 276 -19.02 -17.12 -6.75
CA GLU A 276 -19.79 -18.33 -6.58
C GLU A 276 -18.89 -19.34 -5.87
N ARG A 277 -19.32 -19.79 -4.68
CA ARG A 277 -18.60 -20.84 -3.95
C ARG A 277 -18.74 -22.11 -4.78
N ALA A 278 -17.67 -22.48 -5.46
CA ALA A 278 -17.55 -23.76 -6.13
C ALA A 278 -17.46 -24.91 -5.11
#